data_6cde3ece3fd01862e334b84ed53ddb65
#
_entry.id   6cde3ece3fd01862e334b84ed53ddb65
#
_cell.length_a   1.000
_cell.length_b   1.000
_cell.length_c   1.000
_cell.angle_alpha   90.00
_cell.angle_beta   90.00
_cell.angle_gamma   90.00
#
_symmetry.space_group_name_H-M   'P 1'
#
loop_
_entity.id
_entity.type
_entity.pdbx_description
1 polymer ?
#
loop_
_entity_poly.entity_id
_entity_poly.type
_entity_poly.pdbx_seq_one_letter_code
_entity_poly.pdbx_strand_id
1 'polypeptide(L)'
;MERRKFLNDATKYTTLSLVGTSILNNKILATNPVTSIKDSFTIKTNLAMDKFPTYQNVTTVVKLRGKDVKIHALCTGTVAVKKAFRTKKGNGEIAKLNILLDKHFTPYLPIWVWVIEHPAGIILIDTGENADINKIDKYLAKESWVHRYPFKHAATFGITELDEINHQFEKIHLKPDDINLIALTHLHLDHTDGLRFFPKQEIIVGDYEFKTPNSNMPSTYPTWFKPNKVNYMKNRIDIFNQAYPLTTAEDLLYIPTPGHTHGHSSVLFKTDDFDIIFAGDTSYNQEQVLKNEFAGVNADFKKSKQTYNNLLSYAREHKTIYLPSHDENAGLRLQNKSFLI
;
A
#
# COMPACT_ATOMS: atom_id res chain seq x y z
N MET A 1 23.08 -24.96 3.95
CA MET A 1 22.17 -24.85 5.12
C MET A 1 20.90 -24.04 4.81
N GLU A 2 20.91 -23.12 3.86
CA GLU A 2 19.77 -22.24 3.51
C GLU A 2 18.62 -22.91 2.74
N ARG A 3 18.90 -23.87 1.87
CA ARG A 3 17.85 -24.60 1.11
C ARG A 3 16.84 -25.39 1.96
N ARG A 4 17.25 -25.85 3.14
CA ARG A 4 16.35 -26.61 4.04
C ARG A 4 15.38 -25.73 4.82
N LYS A 5 15.74 -24.47 5.08
CA LYS A 5 14.85 -23.51 5.74
C LYS A 5 13.72 -23.05 4.82
N PHE A 6 14.04 -22.84 3.54
CA PHE A 6 13.07 -22.45 2.51
C PHE A 6 11.98 -23.53 2.28
N LEU A 7 12.36 -24.81 2.33
CA LEU A 7 11.41 -25.92 2.17
C LEU A 7 10.49 -26.11 3.38
N ASN A 8 10.94 -25.80 4.60
CA ASN A 8 10.12 -25.92 5.80
C ASN A 8 9.04 -24.83 5.90
N ASP A 9 9.29 -23.64 5.39
CA ASP A 9 8.29 -22.57 5.36
C ASP A 9 7.25 -22.81 4.26
N ALA A 10 7.64 -23.35 3.11
CA ALA A 10 6.71 -23.76 2.05
C ALA A 10 5.75 -24.86 2.49
N THR A 11 6.21 -25.82 3.33
CA THR A 11 5.37 -26.94 3.81
C THR A 11 4.30 -26.49 4.81
N LYS A 12 4.47 -25.37 5.50
CA LYS A 12 3.43 -24.80 6.39
C LYS A 12 2.22 -24.24 5.65
N TYR A 13 2.36 -23.91 4.37
CA TYR A 13 1.25 -23.40 3.54
C TYR A 13 0.55 -24.50 2.73
N THR A 14 1.16 -25.66 2.53
CA THR A 14 0.61 -26.75 1.70
C THR A 14 -0.43 -27.61 2.40
N THR A 15 -0.48 -27.61 3.73
CA THR A 15 -1.44 -28.45 4.48
C THR A 15 -2.86 -27.89 4.57
N LEU A 16 -3.09 -26.64 4.16
CA LEU A 16 -4.45 -26.03 4.18
C LEU A 16 -5.20 -26.13 2.84
N SER A 17 -4.57 -26.55 1.75
CA SER A 17 -5.20 -26.63 0.43
C SER A 17 -5.90 -27.94 0.11
N LEU A 18 -5.80 -28.95 0.97
CA LEU A 18 -6.32 -30.31 0.70
C LEU A 18 -7.69 -30.63 1.34
N VAL A 19 -8.29 -29.72 2.10
CA VAL A 19 -9.59 -29.97 2.75
C VAL A 19 -10.79 -29.35 2.01
N GLY A 20 -10.57 -28.65 0.90
CA GLY A 20 -11.59 -27.86 0.20
C GLY A 20 -12.28 -28.50 -1.01
N THR A 21 -12.00 -29.75 -1.40
CA THR A 21 -12.47 -30.33 -2.68
C THR A 21 -13.51 -31.45 -2.59
N SER A 22 -14.21 -31.60 -1.51
CA SER A 22 -15.35 -32.52 -1.49
C SER A 22 -16.56 -31.82 -0.87
N ILE A 23 -17.44 -31.34 -1.71
CA ILE A 23 -18.89 -31.14 -1.58
C ILE A 23 -19.30 -30.01 -2.53
N LEU A 24 -19.86 -30.36 -3.68
CA LEU A 24 -21.02 -29.71 -4.31
C LEU A 24 -21.23 -30.24 -5.74
N ASN A 25 -21.85 -31.40 -5.80
CA ASN A 25 -22.70 -31.77 -6.93
C ASN A 25 -24.14 -31.60 -6.47
N ASN A 26 -24.89 -30.68 -7.05
CA ASN A 26 -26.30 -30.86 -7.31
C ASN A 26 -26.79 -29.93 -8.40
N LYS A 27 -27.30 -30.55 -9.45
CA LYS A 27 -28.01 -29.96 -10.60
C LYS A 27 -29.32 -29.33 -10.17
N ILE A 28 -29.69 -28.22 -10.78
CA ILE A 28 -31.11 -27.93 -11.10
C ILE A 28 -31.18 -27.30 -12.48
N LEU A 29 -32.17 -27.80 -13.21
CA LEU A 29 -32.48 -27.65 -14.63
C LEU A 29 -33.10 -26.28 -14.99
N ALA A 30 -33.03 -26.06 -16.28
CA ALA A 30 -33.50 -24.92 -17.05
C ALA A 30 -35.05 -24.75 -17.12
N THR A 31 -35.48 -23.53 -17.43
CA THR A 31 -36.54 -23.26 -18.43
C THR A 31 -36.42 -21.85 -18.98
N ASN A 32 -36.38 -21.74 -20.33
CA ASN A 32 -36.67 -20.56 -21.15
C ASN A 32 -38.19 -20.43 -21.35
N PRO A 33 -38.81 -19.37 -21.96
CA PRO A 33 -38.38 -18.70 -23.19
C PRO A 33 -38.69 -17.19 -23.39
N VAL A 34 -37.92 -16.56 -24.28
CA VAL A 34 -38.23 -15.69 -25.43
C VAL A 34 -39.38 -14.64 -25.35
N THR A 35 -39.09 -13.40 -25.59
CA THR A 35 -39.64 -12.60 -26.71
C THR A 35 -38.80 -11.34 -27.01
N SER A 36 -38.58 -11.10 -28.28
CA SER A 36 -37.88 -9.99 -28.94
C SER A 36 -38.72 -8.71 -28.99
N ILE A 37 -38.08 -7.57 -28.86
CA ILE A 37 -38.44 -6.36 -29.62
C ILE A 37 -37.13 -5.62 -29.97
N LYS A 38 -36.94 -5.39 -31.28
CA LYS A 38 -35.95 -4.48 -31.88
C LYS A 38 -36.48 -3.07 -31.76
N ASP A 39 -35.63 -2.09 -31.46
CA ASP A 39 -35.29 -0.94 -32.30
C ASP A 39 -34.62 0.16 -31.48
N SER A 40 -33.41 0.44 -31.94
CA SER A 40 -32.77 1.74 -32.15
C SER A 40 -32.74 2.79 -31.05
N PHE A 41 -31.61 3.06 -30.56
CA PHE A 41 -30.87 4.32 -30.67
C PHE A 41 -29.56 4.16 -29.93
N THR A 42 -28.47 4.02 -30.68
CA THR A 42 -27.12 3.96 -30.14
C THR A 42 -26.70 5.35 -29.69
N ILE A 43 -26.87 5.65 -28.42
CA ILE A 43 -26.06 6.66 -27.77
C ILE A 43 -24.99 5.84 -27.01
N LYS A 44 -23.81 5.72 -27.62
CA LYS A 44 -22.61 5.33 -26.91
C LYS A 44 -22.23 6.46 -25.97
N THR A 45 -22.87 6.54 -24.83
CA THR A 45 -22.36 7.27 -23.69
C THR A 45 -21.33 6.37 -23.02
N ASN A 46 -20.15 6.92 -22.74
CA ASN A 46 -19.05 6.30 -22.00
C ASN A 46 -19.51 5.90 -20.58
N LEU A 47 -20.20 4.77 -20.43
CA LEU A 47 -20.71 4.23 -19.17
C LEU A 47 -19.69 3.26 -18.50
N ALA A 48 -18.39 3.45 -18.72
CA ALA A 48 -17.36 2.63 -18.09
C ALA A 48 -16.64 3.33 -16.91
N MET A 49 -16.95 4.59 -16.60
CA MET A 49 -16.24 5.35 -15.55
C MET A 49 -16.90 5.33 -14.17
N ASP A 50 -18.14 4.84 -14.00
CA ASP A 50 -18.86 4.95 -12.72
C ASP A 50 -18.78 3.68 -11.83
N LYS A 51 -17.88 2.76 -12.11
CA LYS A 51 -17.84 1.47 -11.39
C LYS A 51 -17.07 1.51 -10.07
N PHE A 52 -16.18 2.48 -9.89
CA PHE A 52 -15.31 2.58 -8.72
C PHE A 52 -15.34 4.00 -8.14
N PRO A 53 -15.23 4.15 -6.80
CA PRO A 53 -15.14 5.48 -6.20
C PRO A 53 -13.84 6.15 -6.66
N THR A 54 -13.93 7.44 -6.98
CA THR A 54 -12.78 8.28 -7.31
C THR A 54 -12.36 9.08 -6.10
N TYR A 55 -11.09 9.01 -5.74
CA TYR A 55 -10.47 9.86 -4.72
C TYR A 55 -9.71 10.98 -5.41
N GLN A 56 -10.03 12.22 -5.02
CA GLN A 56 -9.39 13.39 -5.64
C GLN A 56 -7.97 13.57 -5.11
N ASN A 57 -7.06 13.91 -6.01
CA ASN A 57 -5.73 14.34 -5.64
C ASN A 57 -5.80 15.63 -4.81
N VAL A 58 -4.91 15.74 -3.84
CA VAL A 58 -4.82 16.90 -2.96
C VAL A 58 -3.40 17.47 -3.02
N THR A 59 -3.30 18.78 -3.08
CA THR A 59 -2.03 19.51 -2.90
C THR A 59 -2.15 20.40 -1.68
N THR A 60 -1.19 20.28 -0.76
CA THR A 60 -1.11 21.13 0.44
C THR A 60 0.27 21.78 0.51
N VAL A 61 0.31 23.00 1.02
CA VAL A 61 1.56 23.73 1.26
C VAL A 61 1.85 23.73 2.76
N VAL A 62 3.08 23.40 3.10
CA VAL A 62 3.63 23.47 4.46
C VAL A 62 4.84 24.40 4.48
N LYS A 63 5.24 24.86 5.67
CA LYS A 63 6.47 25.65 5.85
C LYS A 63 7.61 24.74 6.27
N LEU A 64 8.75 24.93 5.66
CA LEU A 64 10.02 24.31 6.02
C LEU A 64 11.12 25.36 6.03
N ARG A 65 11.65 25.67 7.20
CA ARG A 65 12.62 26.77 7.38
C ARG A 65 12.13 28.09 6.74
N GLY A 66 10.85 28.39 6.96
CA GLY A 66 10.17 29.58 6.46
C GLY A 66 9.80 29.56 4.97
N LYS A 67 10.19 28.51 4.21
CA LYS A 67 9.89 28.38 2.77
C LYS A 67 8.68 27.47 2.54
N ASP A 68 7.96 27.74 1.47
CA ASP A 68 6.85 26.88 1.03
C ASP A 68 7.37 25.58 0.42
N VAL A 69 6.80 24.47 0.86
CA VAL A 69 7.00 23.13 0.32
C VAL A 69 5.63 22.54 -0.02
N LYS A 70 5.46 22.09 -1.26
CA LYS A 70 4.24 21.42 -1.66
C LYS A 70 4.33 19.93 -1.36
N ILE A 71 3.19 19.41 -0.90
CA ILE A 71 2.96 17.97 -0.69
C ILE A 71 1.74 17.59 -1.49
N HIS A 72 1.85 16.54 -2.30
CA HIS A 72 0.76 16.03 -3.10
C HIS A 72 0.38 14.63 -2.62
N ALA A 73 -0.92 14.43 -2.40
CA ALA A 73 -1.55 13.13 -2.27
C ALA A 73 -2.10 12.73 -3.65
N LEU A 74 -1.57 11.70 -4.27
CA LEU A 74 -2.00 11.20 -5.57
C LEU A 74 -2.64 9.83 -5.40
N CYS A 75 -3.87 9.69 -5.89
CA CYS A 75 -4.55 8.40 -5.87
C CYS A 75 -4.23 7.63 -7.15
N THR A 76 -3.55 6.50 -7.03
CA THR A 76 -3.16 5.62 -8.15
C THR A 76 -4.14 4.46 -8.37
N GLY A 77 -5.41 4.70 -8.06
CA GLY A 77 -6.48 3.74 -8.18
C GLY A 77 -7.04 3.27 -6.85
N THR A 78 -7.80 2.20 -6.87
CA THR A 78 -8.50 1.70 -5.69
C THR A 78 -8.40 0.19 -5.57
N VAL A 79 -8.45 -0.30 -4.32
CA VAL A 79 -8.44 -1.72 -3.98
C VAL A 79 -9.54 -2.04 -2.98
N ALA A 80 -10.28 -3.12 -3.19
CA ALA A 80 -11.15 -3.70 -2.18
C ALA A 80 -10.55 -5.02 -1.71
N VAL A 81 -10.39 -5.16 -0.40
CA VAL A 81 -9.83 -6.36 0.25
C VAL A 81 -10.89 -7.06 1.09
N LYS A 82 -10.70 -8.33 1.39
CA LYS A 82 -11.60 -9.03 2.32
C LYS A 82 -11.63 -8.32 3.68
N LYS A 83 -12.81 -8.23 4.31
CA LYS A 83 -12.97 -7.53 5.60
C LYS A 83 -12.08 -8.12 6.69
N ALA A 84 -11.90 -9.44 6.72
CA ALA A 84 -11.01 -10.10 7.66
C ALA A 84 -9.51 -9.85 7.34
N PHE A 85 -9.18 -9.48 6.12
CA PHE A 85 -7.85 -9.04 5.71
C PHE A 85 -7.55 -7.62 6.23
N ARG A 86 -8.53 -6.70 6.09
CA ARG A 86 -8.41 -5.33 6.63
C ARG A 86 -8.42 -5.29 8.16
N THR A 87 -9.27 -6.11 8.81
CA THR A 87 -9.41 -6.10 10.27
C THR A 87 -9.33 -7.52 10.81
N LYS A 88 -8.34 -7.76 11.65
CA LYS A 88 -8.06 -9.06 12.26
C LYS A 88 -9.25 -9.59 13.03
N LYS A 89 -9.65 -10.83 12.72
CA LYS A 89 -10.69 -11.57 13.47
C LYS A 89 -10.09 -12.85 14.06
N GLY A 90 -10.07 -12.96 15.37
CA GLY A 90 -9.46 -14.09 16.09
C GLY A 90 -7.95 -13.98 16.24
N ASN A 91 -7.29 -15.04 16.69
CA ASN A 91 -5.85 -15.11 16.92
C ASN A 91 -5.23 -16.35 16.25
N GLY A 92 -3.93 -16.28 15.95
CA GLY A 92 -3.17 -17.39 15.37
C GLY A 92 -3.80 -17.93 14.09
N GLU A 93 -3.95 -19.26 14.01
CA GLU A 93 -4.51 -19.95 12.81
C GLU A 93 -5.98 -19.61 12.57
N ILE A 94 -6.75 -19.26 13.61
CA ILE A 94 -8.15 -18.84 13.47
C ILE A 94 -8.23 -17.53 12.66
N ALA A 95 -7.30 -16.60 12.87
CA ALA A 95 -7.27 -15.36 12.09
C ALA A 95 -7.01 -15.62 10.60
N LYS A 96 -6.09 -16.53 10.28
CA LYS A 96 -5.80 -16.94 8.88
C LYS A 96 -7.00 -17.63 8.24
N LEU A 97 -7.65 -18.52 8.98
CA LEU A 97 -8.86 -19.22 8.52
C LEU A 97 -10.00 -18.23 8.25
N ASN A 98 -10.18 -17.25 9.11
CA ASN A 98 -11.18 -16.20 8.91
C ASN A 98 -10.94 -15.38 7.64
N ILE A 99 -9.68 -15.09 7.29
CA ILE A 99 -9.36 -14.44 6.02
C ILE A 99 -9.74 -15.35 4.84
N LEU A 100 -9.41 -16.63 4.91
CA LEU A 100 -9.72 -17.58 3.84
C LEU A 100 -11.21 -17.74 3.60
N LEU A 101 -11.99 -17.84 4.69
CA LEU A 101 -13.43 -18.08 4.65
C LEU A 101 -14.27 -16.81 4.46
N ASP A 102 -13.68 -15.63 4.63
CA ASP A 102 -14.41 -14.37 4.48
C ASP A 102 -14.87 -14.18 3.02
N LYS A 103 -16.16 -13.95 2.83
CA LYS A 103 -16.78 -13.71 1.52
C LYS A 103 -17.06 -12.22 1.26
N HIS A 104 -16.81 -11.36 2.26
CA HIS A 104 -17.17 -9.95 2.21
C HIS A 104 -15.94 -9.11 1.94
N PHE A 105 -16.06 -8.21 0.98
CA PHE A 105 -15.04 -7.22 0.69
C PHE A 105 -15.34 -5.89 1.42
N THR A 106 -14.30 -5.09 1.61
CA THR A 106 -14.45 -3.68 1.99
C THR A 106 -15.07 -2.90 0.83
N PRO A 107 -15.54 -1.67 1.05
CA PRO A 107 -15.59 -0.70 -0.04
C PRO A 107 -14.23 -0.59 -0.73
N TYR A 108 -14.18 -0.06 -1.94
CA TYR A 108 -12.92 0.26 -2.59
C TYR A 108 -12.19 1.37 -1.82
N LEU A 109 -10.98 1.07 -1.38
CA LEU A 109 -10.09 1.96 -0.64
C LEU A 109 -9.10 2.62 -1.62
N PRO A 110 -8.63 3.84 -1.37
CA PRO A 110 -7.62 4.47 -2.23
C PRO A 110 -6.27 3.75 -2.14
N ILE A 111 -5.46 3.94 -3.17
CA ILE A 111 -4.03 3.63 -3.15
C ILE A 111 -3.30 4.98 -3.25
N TRP A 112 -2.94 5.53 -2.10
CA TRP A 112 -2.24 6.81 -2.03
C TRP A 112 -0.75 6.66 -2.21
N VAL A 113 -0.17 7.51 -3.05
CA VAL A 113 1.25 7.81 -3.11
C VAL A 113 1.46 9.29 -2.78
N TRP A 114 2.64 9.62 -2.29
CA TRP A 114 2.90 10.98 -1.79
C TRP A 114 4.11 11.57 -2.49
N VAL A 115 4.00 12.82 -2.92
CA VAL A 115 5.09 13.58 -3.53
C VAL A 115 5.40 14.79 -2.66
N ILE A 116 6.67 15.02 -2.37
CA ILE A 116 7.15 16.16 -1.60
C ILE A 116 8.10 16.96 -2.51
N GLU A 117 7.72 18.18 -2.89
CA GLU A 117 8.60 19.13 -3.59
C GLU A 117 9.58 19.75 -2.57
N HIS A 118 10.50 18.92 -2.06
CA HIS A 118 11.45 19.33 -1.03
C HIS A 118 12.59 20.16 -1.64
N PRO A 119 13.15 21.16 -0.91
CA PRO A 119 14.29 21.97 -1.40
C PRO A 119 15.55 21.17 -1.79
N ALA A 120 15.72 19.96 -1.25
CA ALA A 120 16.83 19.05 -1.59
C ALA A 120 16.55 18.16 -2.80
N GLY A 121 15.35 18.23 -3.38
CA GLY A 121 14.91 17.42 -4.52
C GLY A 121 13.51 16.85 -4.32
N ILE A 122 12.84 16.48 -5.40
CA ILE A 122 11.47 15.94 -5.35
C ILE A 122 11.53 14.48 -4.90
N ILE A 123 10.79 14.16 -3.84
CA ILE A 123 10.78 12.85 -3.22
C ILE A 123 9.40 12.22 -3.39
N LEU A 124 9.39 11.00 -3.91
CA LEU A 124 8.20 10.17 -4.06
C LEU A 124 8.20 9.09 -2.97
N ILE A 125 7.08 8.88 -2.31
CA ILE A 125 6.87 7.81 -1.33
C ILE A 125 5.88 6.82 -1.93
N ASP A 126 6.35 5.61 -2.21
CA ASP A 126 5.72 4.54 -2.97
C ASP A 126 5.42 4.94 -4.43
N THR A 127 5.03 3.99 -5.26
CA THR A 127 4.82 4.22 -6.71
C THR A 127 3.42 3.85 -7.19
N GLY A 128 2.60 3.28 -6.31
CA GLY A 128 1.23 2.90 -6.65
C GLY A 128 1.13 1.62 -7.47
N GLU A 129 -0.05 1.40 -7.98
CA GLU A 129 -0.45 0.22 -8.75
C GLU A 129 -0.60 0.57 -10.24
N ASN A 130 -0.71 -0.43 -11.09
CA ASN A 130 -0.94 -0.26 -12.53
C ASN A 130 -2.20 -1.00 -13.03
N ALA A 131 -2.69 -0.61 -14.21
CA ALA A 131 -3.94 -1.13 -14.78
C ALA A 131 -3.86 -2.61 -15.22
N ASP A 132 -2.67 -3.17 -15.41
CA ASP A 132 -2.49 -4.57 -15.79
C ASP A 132 -2.96 -5.54 -14.70
N ILE A 133 -3.01 -5.08 -13.43
CA ILE A 133 -3.51 -5.86 -12.29
C ILE A 133 -4.97 -6.30 -12.48
N ASN A 134 -5.79 -5.58 -13.25
CA ASN A 134 -7.16 -5.98 -13.56
C ASN A 134 -7.21 -7.31 -14.35
N LYS A 135 -6.12 -7.70 -15.00
CA LYS A 135 -5.94 -8.97 -15.68
C LYS A 135 -5.01 -9.89 -14.88
N ILE A 136 -5.30 -10.05 -13.62
CA ILE A 136 -4.44 -10.67 -12.59
C ILE A 136 -3.84 -12.02 -13.01
N ASP A 137 -4.59 -12.89 -13.68
CA ASP A 137 -4.11 -14.19 -14.13
C ASP A 137 -3.01 -14.08 -15.19
N LYS A 138 -3.11 -13.08 -16.07
CA LYS A 138 -2.10 -12.78 -17.09
C LYS A 138 -0.92 -12.03 -16.46
N TYR A 139 -1.21 -11.04 -15.64
CA TYR A 139 -0.22 -10.17 -15.03
C TYR A 139 0.72 -10.97 -14.10
N LEU A 140 0.17 -11.79 -13.23
CA LEU A 140 0.91 -12.64 -12.31
C LEU A 140 1.19 -14.05 -12.85
N ALA A 141 1.16 -14.25 -14.18
CA ALA A 141 1.36 -15.59 -14.77
C ALA A 141 2.72 -16.22 -14.43
N LYS A 142 3.75 -15.39 -14.20
CA LYS A 142 5.10 -15.84 -13.82
C LYS A 142 5.25 -16.13 -12.32
N GLU A 143 4.32 -15.66 -11.49
CA GLU A 143 4.34 -15.95 -10.07
C GLU A 143 3.88 -17.37 -9.77
N SER A 144 4.41 -17.95 -8.70
CA SER A 144 3.96 -19.27 -8.24
C SER A 144 2.48 -19.23 -7.87
N TRP A 145 1.77 -20.32 -8.14
CA TRP A 145 0.35 -20.44 -7.81
C TRP A 145 0.07 -20.25 -6.30
N VAL A 146 1.04 -20.59 -5.45
CA VAL A 146 0.93 -20.47 -3.99
C VAL A 146 0.83 -19.00 -3.57
N HIS A 147 1.48 -18.07 -4.28
CA HIS A 147 1.37 -16.63 -4.04
C HIS A 147 0.18 -16.03 -4.78
N ARG A 148 0.02 -16.37 -6.06
CA ARG A 148 -1.03 -15.82 -6.92
C ARG A 148 -2.45 -16.16 -6.45
N TYR A 149 -2.70 -17.42 -6.06
CA TYR A 149 -4.04 -17.86 -5.70
C TYR A 149 -4.62 -17.13 -4.47
N PRO A 150 -3.92 -17.05 -3.32
CA PRO A 150 -4.41 -16.26 -2.18
C PRO A 150 -4.62 -14.78 -2.52
N PHE A 151 -3.70 -14.18 -3.25
CA PHE A 151 -3.78 -12.78 -3.63
C PHE A 151 -5.01 -12.49 -4.48
N LYS A 152 -5.24 -13.28 -5.54
CA LYS A 152 -6.42 -13.17 -6.41
C LYS A 152 -7.75 -13.26 -5.66
N HIS A 153 -7.79 -14.02 -4.57
CA HIS A 153 -9.01 -14.20 -3.78
C HIS A 153 -9.12 -13.21 -2.60
N ALA A 154 -8.05 -12.52 -2.25
CA ALA A 154 -8.04 -11.59 -1.12
C ALA A 154 -8.33 -10.14 -1.52
N ALA A 155 -8.03 -9.75 -2.76
CA ALA A 155 -8.15 -8.38 -3.26
C ALA A 155 -8.82 -8.32 -4.64
N THR A 156 -9.43 -7.18 -4.94
CA THR A 156 -9.92 -6.80 -6.26
C THR A 156 -9.62 -5.32 -6.49
N PHE A 157 -9.27 -4.97 -7.71
CA PHE A 157 -8.74 -3.65 -8.05
C PHE A 157 -9.69 -2.87 -8.97
N GLY A 158 -9.73 -1.56 -8.81
CA GLY A 158 -10.40 -0.61 -9.65
C GLY A 158 -9.41 0.42 -10.16
N ILE A 159 -8.67 0.09 -11.23
CA ILE A 159 -7.56 0.90 -11.74
C ILE A 159 -7.70 1.04 -13.25
N THR A 160 -7.56 2.24 -13.75
CA THR A 160 -7.47 2.54 -15.17
C THR A 160 -6.06 3.04 -15.49
N GLU A 161 -5.69 3.06 -16.77
CA GLU A 161 -4.40 3.63 -17.19
C GLU A 161 -4.25 5.11 -16.75
N LEU A 162 -5.37 5.85 -16.65
CA LEU A 162 -5.37 7.24 -16.18
C LEU A 162 -5.11 7.38 -14.67
N ASP A 163 -5.19 6.29 -13.91
CA ASP A 163 -4.87 6.28 -12.49
C ASP A 163 -3.38 6.00 -12.23
N GLU A 164 -2.65 5.50 -13.22
CA GLU A 164 -1.23 5.21 -13.08
C GLU A 164 -0.42 6.47 -12.75
N ILE A 165 0.67 6.30 -12.03
CA ILE A 165 1.46 7.39 -11.44
C ILE A 165 1.95 8.42 -12.46
N ASN A 166 2.33 8.01 -13.68
CA ASN A 166 2.73 8.92 -14.74
C ASN A 166 1.62 9.89 -15.13
N HIS A 167 0.36 9.43 -15.25
CA HIS A 167 -0.79 10.28 -15.53
C HIS A 167 -1.22 11.11 -14.30
N GLN A 168 -0.98 10.61 -13.08
CA GLN A 168 -1.22 11.40 -11.89
C GLN A 168 -0.23 12.58 -11.80
N PHE A 169 1.01 12.39 -12.22
CA PHE A 169 2.01 13.47 -12.28
C PHE A 169 1.62 14.59 -13.25
N GLU A 170 1.03 14.27 -14.40
CA GLU A 170 0.54 15.29 -15.34
C GLU A 170 -0.43 16.28 -14.68
N LYS A 171 -1.27 15.80 -13.74
CA LYS A 171 -2.25 16.63 -13.01
C LYS A 171 -1.60 17.64 -12.05
N ILE A 172 -0.36 17.42 -11.67
CA ILE A 172 0.43 18.29 -10.79
C ILE A 172 1.61 18.96 -11.52
N HIS A 173 1.64 18.85 -12.87
CA HIS A 173 2.68 19.42 -13.73
C HIS A 173 4.07 18.87 -13.45
N LEU A 174 4.17 17.61 -13.04
CA LEU A 174 5.42 16.86 -12.90
C LEU A 174 5.48 15.71 -13.93
N LYS A 175 6.64 15.13 -14.04
CA LYS A 175 6.90 13.90 -14.83
C LYS A 175 7.85 12.99 -14.05
N PRO A 176 7.91 11.69 -14.38
CA PRO A 176 8.79 10.73 -13.69
C PRO A 176 10.26 11.16 -13.62
N ASP A 177 10.78 11.83 -14.66
CA ASP A 177 12.17 12.31 -14.69
C ASP A 177 12.46 13.46 -13.68
N ASP A 178 11.44 14.11 -13.13
CA ASP A 178 11.61 15.18 -12.14
C ASP A 178 11.86 14.61 -10.72
N ILE A 179 11.57 13.33 -10.51
CA ILE A 179 11.75 12.68 -9.21
C ILE A 179 13.23 12.38 -8.95
N ASN A 180 13.74 12.82 -7.80
CA ASN A 180 15.11 12.59 -7.40
C ASN A 180 15.28 11.31 -6.57
N LEU A 181 14.33 11.03 -5.68
CA LEU A 181 14.38 9.89 -4.76
C LEU A 181 13.00 9.24 -4.63
N ILE A 182 12.97 7.92 -4.65
CA ILE A 182 11.79 7.11 -4.33
C ILE A 182 12.06 6.35 -3.04
N ALA A 183 11.23 6.55 -2.03
CA ALA A 183 11.27 5.81 -0.78
C ALA A 183 10.12 4.79 -0.77
N LEU A 184 10.43 3.51 -0.94
CA LEU A 184 9.43 2.44 -0.85
C LEU A 184 9.19 2.07 0.60
N THR A 185 7.93 2.18 1.06
CA THR A 185 7.57 1.81 2.43
C THR A 185 7.74 0.31 2.67
N HIS A 186 7.35 -0.49 1.68
CA HIS A 186 7.52 -1.94 1.64
C HIS A 186 7.38 -2.46 0.20
N LEU A 187 7.40 -3.78 0.00
CA LEU A 187 7.50 -4.38 -1.33
C LEU A 187 6.23 -5.09 -1.82
N HIS A 188 5.03 -4.67 -1.36
CA HIS A 188 3.78 -5.12 -1.97
C HIS A 188 3.54 -4.46 -3.32
N LEU A 189 2.64 -5.07 -4.12
CA LEU A 189 2.39 -4.70 -5.50
C LEU A 189 1.98 -3.22 -5.63
N ASP A 190 0.97 -2.83 -4.91
CA ASP A 190 0.37 -1.49 -4.94
C ASP A 190 1.25 -0.36 -4.39
N HIS A 191 2.49 -0.70 -4.00
CA HIS A 191 3.56 0.26 -3.67
C HIS A 191 4.71 0.23 -4.68
N THR A 192 4.80 -0.84 -5.50
CA THR A 192 5.95 -1.06 -6.40
C THR A 192 5.61 -1.12 -7.88
N ASP A 193 4.35 -1.24 -8.26
CA ASP A 193 3.96 -1.50 -9.66
C ASP A 193 4.12 -0.29 -10.58
N GLY A 194 4.17 0.93 -10.04
CA GLY A 194 4.55 2.13 -10.78
C GLY A 194 6.05 2.26 -11.03
N LEU A 195 6.91 1.42 -10.45
CA LEU A 195 8.37 1.47 -10.65
C LEU A 195 8.77 1.50 -12.13
N ARG A 196 7.99 0.88 -13.01
CA ARG A 196 8.26 0.82 -14.44
C ARG A 196 8.48 2.18 -15.10
N PHE A 197 7.99 3.26 -14.50
CA PHE A 197 8.15 4.63 -14.99
C PHE A 197 9.43 5.32 -14.51
N PHE A 198 10.24 4.70 -13.63
CA PHE A 198 11.36 5.33 -12.94
C PHE A 198 12.71 4.62 -13.14
N PRO A 199 13.16 4.41 -14.39
CA PRO A 199 14.37 3.61 -14.67
C PRO A 199 15.69 4.28 -14.25
N LYS A 200 15.67 5.57 -13.92
CA LYS A 200 16.87 6.37 -13.64
C LYS A 200 16.93 6.92 -12.22
N GLN A 201 15.82 6.87 -11.49
CA GLN A 201 15.70 7.49 -10.18
C GLN A 201 16.41 6.68 -9.11
N GLU A 202 16.90 7.35 -8.10
CA GLU A 202 17.35 6.68 -6.89
C GLU A 202 16.16 6.07 -6.17
N ILE A 203 16.26 4.77 -5.84
CA ILE A 203 15.21 4.04 -5.13
C ILE A 203 15.81 3.45 -3.86
N ILE A 204 15.17 3.70 -2.72
CA ILE A 204 15.56 3.12 -1.45
C ILE A 204 14.48 2.19 -0.91
N VAL A 205 14.91 1.20 -0.15
CA VAL A 205 14.08 0.30 0.64
C VAL A 205 14.86 -0.15 1.88
N GLY A 206 14.16 -0.45 2.96
CA GLY A 206 14.80 -1.02 4.16
C GLY A 206 15.55 -2.33 3.84
N ASP A 207 16.80 -2.46 4.29
CA ASP A 207 17.60 -3.68 4.03
C ASP A 207 16.89 -4.94 4.53
N TYR A 208 16.22 -4.84 5.68
CA TYR A 208 15.47 -5.97 6.24
C TYR A 208 14.23 -6.32 5.42
N GLU A 209 13.51 -5.33 4.87
CA GLU A 209 12.39 -5.56 3.96
C GLU A 209 12.85 -6.31 2.70
N PHE A 210 13.95 -5.87 2.12
CA PHE A 210 14.49 -6.48 0.91
C PHE A 210 14.99 -7.92 1.14
N LYS A 211 15.56 -8.21 2.31
CA LYS A 211 16.08 -9.54 2.66
C LYS A 211 15.03 -10.52 3.12
N THR A 212 13.95 -10.03 3.71
CA THR A 212 12.88 -10.86 4.29
C THR A 212 11.50 -10.41 3.77
N PRO A 213 11.31 -10.42 2.45
CA PRO A 213 10.06 -9.95 1.86
C PRO A 213 8.91 -10.84 2.31
N ASN A 214 7.75 -10.23 2.47
CA ASN A 214 6.51 -10.90 2.83
C ASN A 214 5.42 -10.59 1.79
N SER A 215 4.97 -11.58 1.06
CA SER A 215 3.93 -11.45 0.02
C SER A 215 4.25 -10.50 -1.14
N ASN A 216 5.54 -10.23 -1.38
CA ASN A 216 5.98 -9.49 -2.57
C ASN A 216 5.85 -10.35 -3.83
N MET A 217 5.78 -9.69 -4.99
CA MET A 217 5.63 -10.32 -6.32
C MET A 217 6.83 -9.97 -7.22
N PRO A 218 8.00 -10.60 -7.05
CA PRO A 218 9.23 -10.21 -7.75
C PRO A 218 9.14 -10.28 -9.27
N SER A 219 8.23 -11.07 -9.83
CA SER A 219 8.06 -11.19 -11.29
C SER A 219 7.48 -9.94 -11.93
N THR A 220 6.90 -9.03 -11.16
CA THR A 220 6.37 -7.75 -11.64
C THR A 220 7.41 -6.64 -11.62
N TYR A 221 8.50 -6.83 -10.90
CA TYR A 221 9.55 -5.81 -10.85
C TYR A 221 10.23 -5.63 -12.20
N PRO A 222 10.50 -4.38 -12.62
CA PRO A 222 11.31 -4.13 -13.80
C PRO A 222 12.68 -4.82 -13.67
N THR A 223 13.20 -5.33 -14.76
CA THR A 223 14.49 -6.08 -14.78
C THR A 223 15.67 -5.24 -14.28
N TRP A 224 15.58 -3.93 -14.38
CA TRP A 224 16.59 -2.98 -13.90
C TRP A 224 16.41 -2.63 -12.41
N PHE A 225 15.32 -3.06 -11.74
CA PHE A 225 15.05 -2.71 -10.34
C PHE A 225 16.16 -3.22 -9.42
N LYS A 226 16.94 -2.30 -8.90
CA LYS A 226 18.06 -2.55 -8.01
C LYS A 226 18.12 -1.44 -6.96
N PRO A 227 17.28 -1.49 -5.92
CA PRO A 227 17.21 -0.42 -4.94
C PRO A 227 18.45 -0.36 -4.05
N ASN A 228 18.74 0.84 -3.56
CA ASN A 228 19.67 1.05 -2.46
C ASN A 228 19.01 0.54 -1.16
N LYS A 229 19.63 -0.46 -0.54
CA LYS A 229 19.17 -1.06 0.71
C LYS A 229 19.73 -0.28 1.87
N VAL A 230 18.84 0.38 2.62
CA VAL A 230 19.25 1.25 3.70
C VAL A 230 19.18 0.55 5.05
N ASN A 231 20.18 0.80 5.89
CA ASN A 231 20.22 0.39 7.27
C ASN A 231 19.98 1.60 8.17
N TYR A 232 19.10 1.42 9.14
CA TYR A 232 18.78 2.49 10.08
C TYR A 232 19.93 2.77 11.03
N MET A 233 20.20 4.04 11.29
CA MET A 233 21.13 4.50 12.30
C MET A 233 20.45 4.58 13.66
N LYS A 234 21.13 4.17 14.72
CA LYS A 234 20.62 4.23 16.11
C LYS A 234 20.61 5.68 16.64
N ASN A 235 19.74 5.94 17.60
CA ASN A 235 19.64 7.17 18.40
C ASN A 235 19.35 8.44 17.55
N ARG A 236 18.45 8.32 16.57
CA ARG A 236 18.16 9.45 15.67
C ARG A 236 16.90 10.23 16.00
N ILE A 237 15.92 9.62 16.67
CA ILE A 237 14.69 10.31 17.03
C ILE A 237 14.12 9.67 18.29
N ASP A 238 13.93 10.45 19.32
CA ASP A 238 13.31 10.16 20.61
C ASP A 238 12.69 8.74 20.77
N ILE A 239 11.48 8.55 20.31
CA ILE A 239 10.72 7.29 20.45
C ILE A 239 11.09 6.28 19.34
N PHE A 240 11.43 6.75 18.13
CA PHE A 240 11.95 5.90 17.07
C PHE A 240 13.46 5.79 17.23
N ASN A 241 13.93 4.80 17.98
CA ASN A 241 15.37 4.59 18.26
C ASN A 241 16.26 4.46 17.02
N GLN A 242 15.67 4.39 15.84
CA GLN A 242 16.33 4.19 14.56
C GLN A 242 15.68 5.01 13.47
N ALA A 243 16.49 5.62 12.60
CA ALA A 243 16.06 6.29 11.38
C ALA A 243 17.16 6.29 10.33
N TYR A 244 16.77 6.54 9.08
CA TYR A 244 17.68 6.85 7.98
C TYR A 244 17.30 8.22 7.39
N PRO A 245 18.21 9.22 7.38
CA PRO A 245 17.90 10.54 6.85
C PRO A 245 17.80 10.48 5.32
N LEU A 246 16.71 11.02 4.77
CA LEU A 246 16.49 11.17 3.33
C LEU A 246 17.06 12.49 2.81
N THR A 247 17.34 13.41 3.72
CA THR A 247 17.92 14.71 3.41
C THR A 247 19.09 15.01 4.34
N THR A 248 20.04 15.80 3.86
CA THR A 248 21.19 16.24 4.68
C THR A 248 20.75 17.06 5.91
N ALA A 249 19.59 17.72 5.81
CA ALA A 249 19.04 18.52 6.90
C ALA A 249 18.33 17.67 7.98
N GLU A 250 18.18 16.35 7.76
CA GLU A 250 17.51 15.41 8.65
C GLU A 250 16.06 15.82 9.01
N ASP A 251 15.42 16.59 8.13
CA ASP A 251 14.01 16.99 8.26
C ASP A 251 13.05 16.00 7.61
N LEU A 252 13.56 15.10 6.75
CA LEU A 252 12.83 13.99 6.17
C LEU A 252 13.55 12.68 6.52
N LEU A 253 12.87 11.81 7.23
CA LEU A 253 13.44 10.63 7.87
C LEU A 253 12.66 9.38 7.51
N TYR A 254 13.38 8.34 7.11
CA TYR A 254 12.83 7.01 6.88
C TYR A 254 12.94 6.20 8.16
N ILE A 255 11.81 5.81 8.76
CA ILE A 255 11.71 5.21 10.08
C ILE A 255 11.17 3.77 10.01
N PRO A 256 11.71 2.81 10.80
CA PRO A 256 11.18 1.45 10.82
C PRO A 256 9.81 1.41 11.52
N THR A 257 8.81 0.89 10.83
CA THR A 257 7.46 0.68 11.34
C THR A 257 6.98 -0.76 11.06
N PRO A 258 7.74 -1.78 11.53
CA PRO A 258 7.47 -3.17 11.23
C PRO A 258 6.16 -3.65 11.81
N GLY A 259 5.54 -4.62 11.12
CA GLY A 259 4.30 -5.25 11.55
C GLY A 259 3.46 -5.73 10.39
N HIS A 260 3.12 -4.85 9.45
CA HIS A 260 2.46 -5.20 8.20
C HIS A 260 3.34 -6.14 7.38
N THR A 261 4.54 -5.72 7.06
CA THR A 261 5.65 -6.60 6.69
C THR A 261 6.73 -6.58 7.77
N HIS A 262 7.68 -7.51 7.69
CA HIS A 262 8.75 -7.61 8.69
C HIS A 262 9.69 -6.41 8.69
N GLY A 263 9.89 -5.78 7.55
CA GLY A 263 10.79 -4.65 7.34
C GLY A 263 10.11 -3.35 6.95
N HIS A 264 8.79 -3.29 7.08
CA HIS A 264 7.99 -2.10 6.73
C HIS A 264 8.56 -0.82 7.36
N SER A 265 8.46 0.26 6.61
CA SER A 265 8.97 1.58 6.98
C SER A 265 7.94 2.65 6.68
N SER A 266 8.04 3.76 7.39
CA SER A 266 7.28 4.98 7.13
C SER A 266 8.24 6.14 6.88
N VAL A 267 7.74 7.25 6.34
CA VAL A 267 8.52 8.48 6.19
C VAL A 267 7.98 9.53 7.14
N LEU A 268 8.84 10.08 7.98
CA LEU A 268 8.55 11.18 8.88
C LEU A 268 9.09 12.47 8.28
N PHE A 269 8.25 13.45 8.07
CA PHE A 269 8.62 14.79 7.61
C PHE A 269 8.37 15.81 8.71
N LYS A 270 9.44 16.44 9.18
CA LYS A 270 9.42 17.52 10.18
C LYS A 270 9.28 18.85 9.46
N THR A 271 8.17 19.53 9.69
CA THR A 271 7.92 20.89 9.16
C THR A 271 8.05 21.93 10.28
N ASP A 272 7.86 23.21 9.96
CA ASP A 272 8.02 24.27 10.96
C ASP A 272 6.91 24.23 12.03
N ASP A 273 5.70 23.80 11.67
CA ASP A 273 4.52 23.89 12.54
C ASP A 273 4.05 22.54 13.11
N PHE A 274 4.31 21.45 12.41
CA PHE A 274 3.85 20.08 12.73
C PHE A 274 4.62 19.05 11.94
N ASP A 275 4.52 17.80 12.34
CA ASP A 275 5.13 16.68 11.64
C ASP A 275 4.11 15.90 10.82
N ILE A 276 4.58 15.21 9.79
CA ILE A 276 3.76 14.35 8.94
C ILE A 276 4.39 12.96 8.87
N ILE A 277 3.58 11.93 9.13
CA ILE A 277 3.99 10.54 8.94
C ILE A 277 3.23 9.96 7.75
N PHE A 278 3.95 9.72 6.65
CA PHE A 278 3.50 8.92 5.52
C PHE A 278 3.69 7.46 5.90
N ALA A 279 2.59 6.84 6.28
CA ALA A 279 2.61 5.64 7.08
C ALA A 279 2.70 4.34 6.28
N GLY A 280 2.60 4.40 4.95
CA GLY A 280 2.43 3.19 4.14
C GLY A 280 1.25 2.36 4.65
N ASP A 281 1.48 1.08 4.82
CA ASP A 281 0.50 0.11 5.30
C ASP A 281 0.64 -0.25 6.78
N THR A 282 1.25 0.63 7.56
CA THR A 282 1.30 0.45 9.03
C THR A 282 -0.08 0.13 9.58
N SER A 283 -1.12 0.80 9.06
CA SER A 283 -2.55 0.51 9.27
C SER A 283 -3.35 0.88 8.02
N TYR A 284 -4.54 0.31 7.85
CA TYR A 284 -5.46 0.71 6.77
C TYR A 284 -6.04 2.11 6.97
N ASN A 285 -6.23 2.54 8.20
CA ASN A 285 -6.70 3.88 8.52
C ASN A 285 -6.24 4.33 9.91
N GLN A 286 -6.40 5.62 10.19
CA GLN A 286 -6.04 6.22 11.47
C GLN A 286 -6.77 5.59 12.66
N GLU A 287 -8.04 5.22 12.50
CA GLU A 287 -8.85 4.61 13.54
C GLU A 287 -8.26 3.30 14.11
N GLN A 288 -7.61 2.50 13.24
CA GLN A 288 -6.96 1.28 13.69
C GLN A 288 -5.83 1.56 14.68
N VAL A 289 -5.05 2.61 14.47
CA VAL A 289 -3.98 3.01 15.40
C VAL A 289 -4.59 3.50 16.72
N LEU A 290 -5.59 4.37 16.64
CA LEU A 290 -6.26 4.94 17.83
C LEU A 290 -6.95 3.87 18.68
N LYS A 291 -7.54 2.85 18.05
CA LYS A 291 -8.26 1.77 18.73
C LYS A 291 -7.40 0.54 19.00
N ASN A 292 -6.13 0.55 18.59
CA ASN A 292 -5.23 -0.60 18.67
C ASN A 292 -5.81 -1.85 17.96
N GLU A 293 -6.43 -1.64 16.79
CA GLU A 293 -6.97 -2.67 15.92
C GLU A 293 -5.98 -3.00 14.81
N PHE A 294 -5.77 -4.28 14.51
CA PHE A 294 -4.75 -4.69 13.56
C PHE A 294 -5.36 -5.22 12.27
N ALA A 295 -4.66 -5.02 11.15
CA ALA A 295 -4.96 -5.69 9.91
C ALA A 295 -4.74 -7.21 10.06
N GLY A 296 -5.63 -8.01 9.46
CA GLY A 296 -5.50 -9.48 9.50
C GLY A 296 -4.28 -9.99 8.72
N VAL A 297 -3.82 -9.21 7.74
CA VAL A 297 -2.68 -9.52 6.87
C VAL A 297 -1.32 -9.30 7.54
N ASN A 298 -1.27 -8.60 8.69
CA ASN A 298 0.01 -8.26 9.32
C ASN A 298 0.88 -9.50 9.58
N ALA A 299 2.14 -9.40 9.18
CA ALA A 299 3.15 -10.45 9.37
C ALA A 299 3.51 -10.67 10.85
N ASP A 300 3.49 -9.61 11.66
CA ASP A 300 3.84 -9.64 13.08
C ASP A 300 2.98 -8.69 13.91
N PHE A 301 1.98 -9.24 14.59
CA PHE A 301 1.07 -8.46 15.44
C PHE A 301 1.73 -7.84 16.67
N LYS A 302 2.80 -8.46 17.20
CA LYS A 302 3.53 -7.91 18.34
C LYS A 302 4.30 -6.66 17.92
N LYS A 303 4.95 -6.71 16.78
CA LYS A 303 5.63 -5.55 16.19
C LYS A 303 4.63 -4.47 15.76
N SER A 304 3.51 -4.84 15.16
CA SER A 304 2.43 -3.88 14.83
C SER A 304 1.98 -3.11 16.07
N LYS A 305 1.75 -3.81 17.19
CA LYS A 305 1.38 -3.18 18.46
C LYS A 305 2.47 -2.21 18.96
N GLN A 306 3.72 -2.61 18.89
CA GLN A 306 4.84 -1.74 19.28
C GLN A 306 4.93 -0.51 18.37
N THR A 307 4.79 -0.70 17.07
CA THR A 307 4.75 0.40 16.08
C THR A 307 3.61 1.38 16.40
N TYR A 308 2.39 0.89 16.66
CA TYR A 308 1.26 1.75 17.04
C TYR A 308 1.54 2.54 18.32
N ASN A 309 2.10 1.88 19.34
CA ASN A 309 2.47 2.54 20.59
C ASN A 309 3.52 3.65 20.37
N ASN A 310 4.52 3.40 19.52
CA ASN A 310 5.54 4.39 19.17
C ASN A 310 4.91 5.59 18.44
N LEU A 311 4.04 5.34 17.46
CA LEU A 311 3.31 6.39 16.73
C LEU A 311 2.46 7.26 17.65
N LEU A 312 1.68 6.62 18.53
CA LEU A 312 0.84 7.35 19.51
C LEU A 312 1.68 8.11 20.53
N SER A 313 2.80 7.55 20.98
CA SER A 313 3.71 8.24 21.88
C SER A 313 4.35 9.45 21.20
N TYR A 314 4.80 9.30 19.97
CA TYR A 314 5.33 10.41 19.17
C TYR A 314 4.29 11.53 18.99
N ALA A 315 3.06 11.18 18.61
CA ALA A 315 2.01 12.15 18.37
C ALA A 315 1.52 12.88 19.65
N ARG A 316 1.77 12.34 20.87
CA ARG A 316 1.51 13.05 22.13
C ARG A 316 2.51 14.19 22.40
N GLU A 317 3.73 14.07 21.89
CA GLU A 317 4.81 15.04 22.07
C GLU A 317 4.93 15.99 20.87
N HIS A 318 4.47 15.56 19.69
CA HIS A 318 4.57 16.31 18.43
C HIS A 318 3.20 16.37 17.73
N LYS A 319 2.77 17.55 17.35
CA LYS A 319 1.60 17.71 16.48
C LYS A 319 1.83 16.92 15.17
N THR A 320 1.14 15.82 14.97
CA THR A 320 1.45 14.87 13.91
C THR A 320 0.23 14.57 13.04
N ILE A 321 0.37 14.75 11.72
CA ILE A 321 -0.60 14.25 10.73
C ILE A 321 -0.18 12.82 10.34
N TYR A 322 -1.12 11.89 10.39
CA TYR A 322 -0.87 10.47 10.09
C TYR A 322 -1.60 10.06 8.80
N LEU A 323 -0.86 9.54 7.83
CA LEU A 323 -1.31 9.33 6.45
C LEU A 323 -1.06 7.89 5.98
N PRO A 324 -1.97 6.94 6.27
CA PRO A 324 -1.92 5.59 5.70
C PRO A 324 -2.26 5.58 4.20
N SER A 325 -1.70 4.61 3.45
CA SER A 325 -1.88 4.51 2.00
C SER A 325 -3.30 4.10 1.57
N HIS A 326 -4.05 3.44 2.44
CA HIS A 326 -5.41 2.98 2.14
C HIS A 326 -6.52 3.69 2.93
N ASP A 327 -6.20 4.81 3.58
CA ASP A 327 -7.19 5.57 4.36
C ASP A 327 -7.95 6.53 3.46
N GLU A 328 -9.27 6.35 3.40
CA GLU A 328 -10.20 7.18 2.63
C GLU A 328 -10.08 8.68 2.97
N ASN A 329 -9.69 8.99 4.19
CA ASN A 329 -9.60 10.37 4.70
C ASN A 329 -8.17 10.93 4.72
N ALA A 330 -7.14 10.18 4.28
CA ALA A 330 -5.76 10.64 4.39
C ALA A 330 -5.52 11.94 3.59
N GLY A 331 -6.02 12.03 2.35
CA GLY A 331 -5.92 13.25 1.55
C GLY A 331 -6.60 14.46 2.23
N LEU A 332 -7.79 14.26 2.79
CA LEU A 332 -8.51 15.31 3.52
C LEU A 332 -7.79 15.72 4.82
N ARG A 333 -7.19 14.76 5.55
CA ARG A 333 -6.38 15.08 6.74
C ARG A 333 -5.16 15.91 6.40
N LEU A 334 -4.48 15.59 5.29
CA LEU A 334 -3.38 16.42 4.80
C LEU A 334 -3.86 17.83 4.48
N GLN A 335 -4.95 17.97 3.73
CA GLN A 335 -5.52 19.26 3.32
C GLN A 335 -5.94 20.10 4.52
N ASN A 336 -6.64 19.50 5.46
CA ASN A 336 -7.20 20.19 6.63
C ASN A 336 -6.22 20.27 7.81
N LYS A 337 -5.01 19.73 7.66
CA LYS A 337 -3.99 19.65 8.74
C LYS A 337 -4.55 19.03 10.03
N SER A 338 -5.27 17.91 9.87
CA SER A 338 -5.92 17.22 11.00
C SER A 338 -4.93 16.25 11.67
N PHE A 339 -4.68 16.48 12.96
CA PHE A 339 -3.69 15.72 13.71
C PHE A 339 -4.23 14.37 14.21
N LEU A 340 -3.31 13.45 14.53
CA LEU A 340 -3.61 12.11 15.00
C LEU A 340 -4.28 12.12 16.37
N ILE A 341 -3.79 12.97 17.28
CA ILE A 341 -4.30 13.20 18.65
C ILE A 341 -4.17 14.66 19.04
#